data_48a57a541b09d9898d96dd08e4289b1b
#
_entry.id   48a57a541b09d9898d96dd08e4289b1b
#
_cell.length_a   1.000
_cell.length_b   1.000
_cell.length_c   1.000
_cell.angle_alpha   90.00
_cell.angle_beta   90.00
_cell.angle_gamma   90.00
#
_symmetry.space_group_name_H-M   'P 1'
#
loop_
_entity.id
_entity.type
_entity.pdbx_description
1 polymer ?
#
loop_
_entity_poly.entity_id
_entity_poly.type
_entity_poly.pdbx_seq_one_letter_code
_entity_poly.pdbx_strand_id
1 'polypeptide(L)'
;MSAERMRVASAPVSFGVDEIIVDDAWMPGPDEMLDWMVDIGFEGTELGPPGFMGNSAQLRERLSTRKLQLVGAFLPQHFSRDEKAEWDRAWLRDSLRLIRDGAPDGSRTFAILCDQFDEPERLAFSGRIAEHPEAWLPPARFETLMSNLNRAAEICRGEGFEVVLHPHAGTYVETADEIARVMDRLDPSLLGLCLDTGHFRFGGADPTKAVDDYHELIRHVHIKDCKTKVMDDVKAEGKGLEEALSRGVFCQLGLGDSGIDSVIEALRRYAYSGWLVIEQDQFLRASDTPESVVAVQRANRDYLRQFGI
;
A
#
# COMPACT_ATOMS: atom_id res chain seq x y z
N MET A 1 -2.60 4.95 -31.38
CA MET A 1 -2.13 5.02 -29.98
C MET A 1 -2.48 3.69 -29.38
N SER A 2 -1.50 2.89 -28.92
CA SER A 2 -1.81 1.66 -28.19
C SER A 2 -2.58 2.06 -26.94
N ALA A 3 -3.70 1.37 -26.66
CA ALA A 3 -4.38 1.56 -25.38
C ALA A 3 -3.33 1.35 -24.28
N GLU A 4 -3.21 2.31 -23.38
CA GLU A 4 -2.36 2.15 -22.20
C GLU A 4 -2.87 0.92 -21.45
N ARG A 5 -1.98 -0.03 -21.18
CA ARG A 5 -2.33 -1.27 -20.47
C ARG A 5 -2.09 -1.13 -18.96
N MET A 6 -2.80 -1.87 -18.16
CA MET A 6 -2.39 -2.09 -16.77
C MET A 6 -1.00 -2.74 -16.74
N ARG A 7 -0.13 -2.25 -15.90
CA ARG A 7 1.25 -2.71 -15.70
C ARG A 7 1.40 -3.29 -14.31
N VAL A 8 2.30 -4.23 -14.13
CA VAL A 8 2.44 -4.94 -12.87
C VAL A 8 3.77 -4.62 -12.20
N ALA A 9 3.68 -4.20 -10.95
CA ALA A 9 4.80 -4.00 -10.05
C ALA A 9 4.61 -4.83 -8.77
N SER A 10 5.61 -4.83 -7.90
CA SER A 10 5.49 -5.37 -6.55
C SER A 10 6.10 -4.41 -5.53
N ALA A 11 5.90 -4.70 -4.26
CA ALA A 11 6.48 -3.94 -3.15
C ALA A 11 7.46 -4.82 -2.35
N PRO A 12 8.51 -4.25 -1.75
CA PRO A 12 9.46 -5.00 -0.93
C PRO A 12 8.82 -5.81 0.20
N VAL A 13 7.74 -5.33 0.81
CA VAL A 13 6.99 -6.06 1.85
C VAL A 13 6.49 -7.42 1.38
N SER A 14 6.20 -7.60 0.10
CA SER A 14 5.81 -8.88 -0.50
C SER A 14 6.94 -9.93 -0.50
N PHE A 15 8.17 -9.49 -0.28
CA PHE A 15 9.34 -10.34 -0.16
C PHE A 15 9.85 -10.44 1.29
N GLY A 16 9.02 -10.01 2.25
CA GLY A 16 9.36 -10.00 3.67
C GLY A 16 10.30 -8.87 4.10
N VAL A 17 10.40 -7.82 3.28
CA VAL A 17 11.19 -6.63 3.63
C VAL A 17 10.28 -5.66 4.38
N ASP A 18 10.38 -5.69 5.70
CA ASP A 18 9.61 -4.86 6.61
C ASP A 18 10.55 -4.19 7.64
N GLU A 19 10.06 -3.17 8.34
CA GLU A 19 10.76 -2.58 9.49
C GLU A 19 10.70 -3.50 10.72
N ILE A 20 9.73 -4.42 10.74
CA ILE A 20 9.52 -5.39 11.82
C ILE A 20 10.12 -6.73 11.42
N ILE A 21 11.22 -7.14 12.07
CA ILE A 21 11.80 -8.46 11.91
C ILE A 21 11.26 -9.35 13.02
N VAL A 22 10.63 -10.45 12.64
CA VAL A 22 10.06 -11.43 13.57
C VAL A 22 11.02 -12.63 13.69
N ASP A 23 11.29 -13.08 14.92
CA ASP A 23 11.96 -14.34 15.23
C ASP A 23 13.33 -14.58 14.56
N ASP A 24 14.20 -13.57 14.48
CA ASP A 24 15.51 -13.67 13.82
C ASP A 24 15.44 -14.20 12.36
N ALA A 25 14.30 -13.98 11.68
CA ALA A 25 14.13 -14.37 10.29
C ALA A 25 15.14 -13.64 9.40
N TRP A 26 15.56 -14.31 8.34
CA TRP A 26 16.38 -13.67 7.32
C TRP A 26 15.55 -12.64 6.54
N MET A 27 16.23 -11.68 5.95
CA MET A 27 15.62 -10.69 5.04
C MET A 27 16.51 -10.59 3.79
N PRO A 28 15.94 -10.58 2.57
CA PRO A 28 16.74 -10.45 1.37
C PRO A 28 17.44 -9.09 1.31
N GLY A 29 18.61 -9.05 0.71
CA GLY A 29 19.23 -7.79 0.34
C GLY A 29 18.51 -7.12 -0.83
N PRO A 30 18.67 -5.78 -1.01
CA PRO A 30 17.94 -5.07 -2.06
C PRO A 30 18.27 -5.57 -3.47
N ASP A 31 19.51 -5.92 -3.73
CA ASP A 31 19.93 -6.40 -5.05
C ASP A 31 19.34 -7.80 -5.36
N GLU A 32 19.37 -8.71 -4.40
CA GLU A 32 18.81 -10.04 -4.51
C GLU A 32 17.30 -9.98 -4.75
N MET A 33 16.57 -9.21 -3.96
CA MET A 33 15.14 -9.02 -4.10
C MET A 33 14.77 -8.45 -5.48
N LEU A 34 15.49 -7.43 -5.94
CA LEU A 34 15.25 -6.84 -7.26
C LEU A 34 15.55 -7.80 -8.41
N ASP A 35 16.56 -8.67 -8.27
CA ASP A 35 16.84 -9.72 -9.25
C ASP A 35 15.67 -10.72 -9.31
N TRP A 36 15.12 -11.13 -8.17
CA TRP A 36 13.90 -11.95 -8.15
C TRP A 36 12.71 -11.27 -8.82
N MET A 37 12.51 -9.96 -8.56
CA MET A 37 11.42 -9.22 -9.23
C MET A 37 11.55 -9.24 -10.75
N VAL A 38 12.77 -9.05 -11.27
CA VAL A 38 13.04 -9.14 -12.73
C VAL A 38 12.75 -10.55 -13.26
N ASP A 39 13.24 -11.59 -12.59
CA ASP A 39 13.07 -12.99 -13.00
C ASP A 39 11.61 -13.45 -12.96
N ILE A 40 10.80 -12.89 -12.08
CA ILE A 40 9.36 -13.13 -12.01
C ILE A 40 8.62 -12.37 -13.12
N GLY A 41 9.17 -11.26 -13.60
CA GLY A 41 8.61 -10.45 -14.68
C GLY A 41 7.77 -9.27 -14.18
N PHE A 42 8.16 -8.65 -13.07
CA PHE A 42 7.66 -7.35 -12.68
C PHE A 42 8.31 -6.23 -13.51
N GLU A 43 7.57 -5.16 -13.74
CA GLU A 43 8.01 -4.00 -14.52
C GLU A 43 8.44 -2.81 -13.63
N GLY A 44 8.16 -2.90 -12.33
CA GLY A 44 8.49 -1.87 -11.36
C GLY A 44 8.43 -2.37 -9.92
N THR A 45 8.84 -1.50 -9.02
CA THR A 45 8.78 -1.73 -7.57
C THR A 45 8.37 -0.45 -6.85
N GLU A 46 7.82 -0.59 -5.66
CA GLU A 46 7.77 0.49 -4.68
C GLU A 46 9.08 0.60 -3.91
N LEU A 47 9.25 1.72 -3.19
CA LEU A 47 10.53 2.04 -2.52
C LEU A 47 10.85 1.08 -1.36
N GLY A 48 9.82 0.66 -0.61
CA GLY A 48 9.99 -0.09 0.63
C GLY A 48 10.49 0.77 1.80
N PRO A 49 10.95 0.14 2.88
CA PRO A 49 11.36 0.83 4.10
C PRO A 49 12.50 1.83 3.88
N PRO A 50 12.57 2.92 4.68
CA PRO A 50 13.64 3.90 4.59
C PRO A 50 15.04 3.26 4.69
N GLY A 51 15.91 3.61 3.74
CA GLY A 51 17.29 3.13 3.70
C GLY A 51 17.51 1.74 3.10
N PHE A 52 16.48 0.93 2.92
CA PHE A 52 16.62 -0.42 2.32
C PHE A 52 17.25 -0.38 0.92
N MET A 53 16.77 0.50 0.06
CA MET A 53 17.33 0.69 -1.30
C MET A 53 18.61 1.53 -1.33
N GLY A 54 19.09 2.00 -0.17
CA GLY A 54 20.26 2.86 -0.05
C GLY A 54 19.97 4.33 -0.33
N ASN A 55 21.02 5.08 -0.69
CA ASN A 55 20.90 6.48 -1.08
C ASN A 55 20.42 6.63 -2.54
N SER A 56 20.17 7.89 -2.98
CA SER A 56 19.64 8.18 -4.32
C SER A 56 20.49 7.59 -5.45
N ALA A 57 21.81 7.62 -5.34
CA ALA A 57 22.70 7.06 -6.37
C ALA A 57 22.57 5.53 -6.45
N GLN A 58 22.54 4.87 -5.30
CA GLN A 58 22.35 3.42 -5.20
C GLN A 58 20.96 2.99 -5.69
N LEU A 59 19.91 3.72 -5.31
CA LEU A 59 18.55 3.49 -5.79
C LEU A 59 18.48 3.57 -7.32
N ARG A 60 19.02 4.65 -7.90
CA ARG A 60 19.05 4.84 -9.35
C ARG A 60 19.82 3.73 -10.06
N GLU A 61 21.00 3.37 -9.58
CA GLU A 61 21.83 2.32 -10.16
C GLU A 61 21.10 0.98 -10.15
N ARG A 62 20.56 0.57 -8.97
CA ARG A 62 19.84 -0.70 -8.80
C ARG A 62 18.67 -0.85 -9.75
N LEU A 63 17.84 0.19 -9.86
CA LEU A 63 16.65 0.13 -10.70
C LEU A 63 16.98 0.26 -12.19
N SER A 64 17.91 1.17 -12.56
CA SER A 64 18.27 1.41 -13.97
C SER A 64 18.94 0.20 -14.60
N THR A 65 19.85 -0.48 -13.90
CA THR A 65 20.54 -1.67 -14.40
C THR A 65 19.56 -2.82 -14.67
N ARG A 66 18.48 -2.89 -13.90
CA ARG A 66 17.41 -3.90 -14.01
C ARG A 66 16.23 -3.48 -14.87
N LYS A 67 16.21 -2.23 -15.33
CA LYS A 67 15.11 -1.62 -16.11
C LYS A 67 13.78 -1.64 -15.34
N LEU A 68 13.82 -1.62 -14.02
CA LEU A 68 12.64 -1.49 -13.16
C LEU A 68 12.29 -0.01 -13.00
N GLN A 69 10.99 0.31 -13.00
CA GLN A 69 10.51 1.64 -12.64
C GLN A 69 10.24 1.74 -11.13
N LEU A 70 10.52 2.90 -10.55
CA LEU A 70 10.02 3.22 -9.22
C LEU A 70 8.59 3.74 -9.38
N VAL A 71 7.61 3.00 -8.86
CA VAL A 71 6.20 3.27 -9.12
C VAL A 71 5.49 3.96 -7.97
N GLY A 72 5.98 3.80 -6.75
CA GLY A 72 5.40 4.39 -5.56
C GLY A 72 6.38 4.42 -4.39
N ALA A 73 6.07 5.25 -3.41
CA ALA A 73 6.73 5.25 -2.11
C ALA A 73 5.67 5.45 -1.03
N PHE A 74 5.58 4.52 -0.11
CA PHE A 74 4.71 4.58 1.05
C PHE A 74 5.26 5.60 2.06
N LEU A 75 4.46 6.63 2.37
CA LEU A 75 4.86 7.81 3.13
C LEU A 75 3.85 8.07 4.26
N PRO A 76 3.89 7.28 5.35
CA PRO A 76 2.97 7.43 6.47
C PRO A 76 3.25 8.73 7.24
N GLN A 77 2.17 9.37 7.72
CA GLN A 77 2.19 10.65 8.43
C GLN A 77 1.18 10.63 9.57
N HIS A 78 1.44 11.35 10.65
CA HIS A 78 0.50 11.47 11.76
C HIS A 78 -0.55 12.56 11.47
N PHE A 79 -1.41 12.34 10.46
CA PHE A 79 -2.32 13.40 10.00
C PHE A 79 -3.25 13.93 11.08
N SER A 80 -3.68 13.09 12.02
CA SER A 80 -4.59 13.50 13.10
C SER A 80 -3.92 14.21 14.28
N ARG A 81 -2.58 14.43 14.24
CA ARG A 81 -1.77 14.94 15.37
C ARG A 81 -0.90 16.13 14.96
N ASP A 82 -1.32 17.35 15.32
CA ASP A 82 -0.59 18.59 15.00
C ASP A 82 0.82 18.65 15.60
N GLU A 83 1.03 18.05 16.77
CA GLU A 83 2.32 18.03 17.45
C GLU A 83 3.39 17.22 16.69
N LYS A 84 3.00 16.38 15.76
CA LYS A 84 3.89 15.61 14.89
C LYS A 84 4.13 16.27 13.53
N ALA A 85 3.29 17.22 13.15
CA ALA A 85 3.22 17.75 11.78
C ALA A 85 4.53 18.38 11.28
N GLU A 86 5.38 18.97 12.15
CA GLU A 86 6.66 19.54 11.73
C GLU A 86 7.68 18.43 11.42
N TRP A 87 7.75 17.42 12.26
CA TRP A 87 8.61 16.26 12.06
C TRP A 87 8.22 15.50 10.80
N ASP A 88 6.92 15.22 10.62
CA ASP A 88 6.38 14.55 9.44
C ASP A 88 6.72 15.29 8.16
N ARG A 89 6.56 16.61 8.14
CA ARG A 89 6.89 17.42 6.96
C ARG A 89 8.39 17.44 6.63
N ALA A 90 9.26 17.40 7.64
CA ALA A 90 10.70 17.31 7.43
C ALA A 90 11.08 15.96 6.81
N TRP A 91 10.58 14.88 7.40
CA TRP A 91 10.78 13.51 6.92
C TRP A 91 10.23 13.33 5.49
N LEU A 92 9.03 13.86 5.23
CA LEU A 92 8.41 13.81 3.90
C LEU A 92 9.31 14.47 2.84
N ARG A 93 9.83 15.68 3.10
CA ARG A 93 10.71 16.36 2.15
C ARG A 93 12.02 15.62 1.89
N ASP A 94 12.58 15.00 2.92
CA ASP A 94 13.80 14.20 2.77
C ASP A 94 13.53 12.95 1.94
N SER A 95 12.41 12.28 2.15
CA SER A 95 11.95 11.13 1.37
C SER A 95 11.69 11.52 -0.10
N LEU A 96 10.97 12.62 -0.34
CA LEU A 96 10.71 13.10 -1.71
C LEU A 96 12.01 13.46 -2.44
N ARG A 97 12.99 14.03 -1.74
CA ARG A 97 14.32 14.31 -2.31
C ARG A 97 15.04 13.03 -2.70
N LEU A 98 15.04 12.03 -1.80
CA LEU A 98 15.61 10.71 -2.09
C LEU A 98 15.02 10.11 -3.38
N ILE A 99 13.68 10.12 -3.48
CA ILE A 99 12.93 9.56 -4.61
C ILE A 99 13.23 10.34 -5.90
N ARG A 100 13.11 11.67 -5.87
CA ARG A 100 13.36 12.53 -7.04
C ARG A 100 14.75 12.33 -7.62
N ASP A 101 15.75 12.29 -6.74
CA ASP A 101 17.16 12.18 -7.14
C ASP A 101 17.56 10.72 -7.45
N GLY A 102 16.77 9.73 -6.99
CA GLY A 102 17.06 8.29 -7.12
C GLY A 102 16.19 7.54 -8.10
N ALA A 103 15.03 8.03 -8.47
CA ALA A 103 14.18 7.34 -9.45
C ALA A 103 14.86 7.31 -10.85
N PRO A 104 14.76 6.19 -11.59
CA PRO A 104 15.18 6.14 -12.98
C PRO A 104 14.44 7.14 -13.85
N ASP A 105 15.08 7.61 -14.92
CA ASP A 105 14.48 8.53 -15.88
C ASP A 105 13.21 7.91 -16.49
N GLY A 106 12.13 8.68 -16.54
CA GLY A 106 10.83 8.25 -17.03
C GLY A 106 9.97 7.50 -16.01
N SER A 107 10.43 7.28 -14.80
CA SER A 107 9.58 6.79 -13.70
C SER A 107 8.54 7.85 -13.34
N ARG A 108 7.27 7.42 -13.19
CA ARG A 108 6.20 8.23 -12.61
C ARG A 108 5.88 7.63 -11.25
N THR A 109 6.58 8.15 -10.24
CA THR A 109 6.48 7.65 -8.87
C THR A 109 5.36 8.36 -8.13
N PHE A 110 4.46 7.60 -7.52
CA PHE A 110 3.43 8.14 -6.63
C PHE A 110 3.99 8.37 -5.23
N ALA A 111 3.67 9.53 -4.65
CA ALA A 111 3.74 9.74 -3.23
C ALA A 111 2.48 9.12 -2.61
N ILE A 112 2.62 7.99 -1.95
CA ILE A 112 1.51 7.23 -1.35
C ILE A 112 1.39 7.66 0.10
N LEU A 113 0.51 8.63 0.36
CA LEU A 113 0.25 9.14 1.70
C LEU A 113 -0.67 8.17 2.45
N CYS A 114 -0.33 7.86 3.68
CA CYS A 114 -1.11 7.04 4.59
C CYS A 114 -1.16 7.71 5.96
N ASP A 115 -2.27 7.58 6.69
CA ASP A 115 -2.27 7.93 8.11
C ASP A 115 -1.41 6.94 8.89
N GLN A 116 -0.77 7.39 9.98
CA GLN A 116 0.10 6.52 10.77
C GLN A 116 -0.73 5.50 11.57
N PHE A 117 -0.27 4.26 11.62
CA PHE A 117 -0.92 3.16 12.32
C PHE A 117 -0.19 2.83 13.64
N ASP A 118 -0.03 3.83 14.50
CA ASP A 118 0.67 3.72 15.79
C ASP A 118 -0.21 4.06 17.01
N GLU A 119 -1.50 4.28 16.80
CA GLU A 119 -2.46 4.52 17.88
C GLU A 119 -2.92 3.19 18.49
N PRO A 120 -2.58 2.87 19.77
CA PRO A 120 -2.83 1.55 20.34
C PRO A 120 -4.30 1.13 20.34
N GLU A 121 -5.23 2.08 20.56
CA GLU A 121 -6.67 1.79 20.53
C GLU A 121 -7.15 1.44 19.13
N ARG A 122 -6.67 2.14 18.11
CA ARG A 122 -6.98 1.84 16.71
C ARG A 122 -6.48 0.45 16.32
N LEU A 123 -5.24 0.14 16.65
CA LEU A 123 -4.64 -1.17 16.37
C LEU A 123 -5.40 -2.31 17.06
N ALA A 124 -5.80 -2.11 18.32
CA ALA A 124 -6.54 -3.12 19.10
C ALA A 124 -7.93 -3.42 18.52
N PHE A 125 -8.60 -2.41 17.94
CA PHE A 125 -9.94 -2.54 17.37
C PHE A 125 -9.95 -2.65 15.84
N SER A 126 -8.81 -2.61 15.19
CA SER A 126 -8.71 -2.70 13.73
C SER A 126 -9.45 -3.93 13.20
N GLY A 127 -10.24 -3.72 12.15
CA GLY A 127 -11.20 -4.70 11.62
C GLY A 127 -12.55 -4.73 12.34
N ARG A 128 -12.69 -4.10 13.52
CA ARG A 128 -13.94 -4.05 14.32
C ARG A 128 -14.34 -2.61 14.68
N ILE A 129 -13.76 -1.62 14.04
CA ILE A 129 -13.96 -0.20 14.35
C ILE A 129 -15.44 0.20 14.31
N ALA A 130 -16.24 -0.40 13.43
CA ALA A 130 -17.68 -0.13 13.36
C ALA A 130 -18.42 -0.47 14.67
N GLU A 131 -17.90 -1.39 15.47
CA GLU A 131 -18.45 -1.82 16.76
C GLU A 131 -17.91 -0.99 17.94
N HIS A 132 -16.90 -0.14 17.68
CA HIS A 132 -16.15 0.62 18.68
C HIS A 132 -16.16 2.13 18.38
N PRO A 133 -17.32 2.82 18.58
CA PRO A 133 -17.41 4.26 18.30
C PRO A 133 -16.46 5.12 19.15
N GLU A 134 -16.00 4.63 20.29
CA GLU A 134 -14.96 5.27 21.13
C GLU A 134 -13.61 5.37 20.44
N ALA A 135 -13.32 4.49 19.46
CA ALA A 135 -12.10 4.50 18.67
C ALA A 135 -12.20 5.37 17.40
N TRP A 136 -13.37 5.97 17.14
CA TRP A 136 -13.54 6.85 16.00
C TRP A 136 -12.85 8.19 16.21
N LEU A 137 -12.38 8.77 15.13
CA LEU A 137 -11.71 10.07 15.20
C LEU A 137 -12.72 11.18 15.54
N PRO A 138 -12.53 11.91 16.67
CA PRO A 138 -13.40 13.03 17.01
C PRO A 138 -13.41 14.10 15.91
N PRO A 139 -14.52 14.85 15.74
CA PRO A 139 -14.65 15.83 14.65
C PRO A 139 -13.49 16.83 14.56
N ALA A 140 -13.01 17.35 15.70
CA ALA A 140 -11.89 18.29 15.71
C ALA A 140 -10.58 17.66 15.19
N ARG A 141 -10.28 16.42 15.58
CA ARG A 141 -9.10 15.70 15.07
C ARG A 141 -9.27 15.30 13.60
N PHE A 142 -10.49 15.10 13.13
CA PHE A 142 -10.74 14.89 11.71
C PHE A 142 -10.44 16.14 10.87
N GLU A 143 -10.78 17.33 11.35
CA GLU A 143 -10.37 18.58 10.66
C GLU A 143 -8.85 18.73 10.64
N THR A 144 -8.17 18.35 11.71
CA THR A 144 -6.69 18.29 11.78
C THR A 144 -6.15 17.31 10.74
N LEU A 145 -6.72 16.09 10.66
CA LEU A 145 -6.33 15.09 9.67
C LEU A 145 -6.45 15.64 8.25
N MET A 146 -7.60 16.21 7.89
CA MET A 146 -7.82 16.76 6.55
C MET A 146 -6.87 17.91 6.22
N SER A 147 -6.61 18.81 7.19
CA SER A 147 -5.68 19.92 7.02
C SER A 147 -4.25 19.44 6.77
N ASN A 148 -3.76 18.49 7.58
CA ASN A 148 -2.42 17.95 7.46
C ASN A 148 -2.24 17.09 6.20
N LEU A 149 -3.25 16.30 5.83
CA LEU A 149 -3.27 15.54 4.58
C LEU A 149 -3.16 16.45 3.36
N ASN A 150 -3.99 17.50 3.29
CA ASN A 150 -3.93 18.47 2.19
C ASN A 150 -2.56 19.15 2.15
N ARG A 151 -2.02 19.52 3.30
CA ARG A 151 -0.69 20.16 3.36
C ARG A 151 0.42 19.23 2.90
N ALA A 152 0.38 17.96 3.25
CA ALA A 152 1.33 16.95 2.76
C ALA A 152 1.18 16.78 1.23
N ALA A 153 -0.04 16.71 0.73
CA ALA A 153 -0.31 16.61 -0.70
C ALA A 153 0.21 17.84 -1.47
N GLU A 154 0.02 19.06 -0.95
CA GLU A 154 0.59 20.29 -1.54
C GLU A 154 2.13 20.24 -1.62
N ILE A 155 2.79 19.72 -0.57
CA ILE A 155 4.25 19.56 -0.55
C ILE A 155 4.65 18.57 -1.65
N CYS A 156 4.03 17.41 -1.73
CA CYS A 156 4.36 16.41 -2.75
C CYS A 156 4.12 16.94 -4.17
N ARG A 157 3.01 17.62 -4.41
CA ARG A 157 2.69 18.24 -5.70
C ARG A 157 3.67 19.35 -6.06
N GLY A 158 4.07 20.17 -5.08
CA GLY A 158 5.07 21.21 -5.26
C GLY A 158 6.47 20.67 -5.65
N GLU A 159 6.79 19.45 -5.22
CA GLU A 159 8.01 18.72 -5.62
C GLU A 159 7.84 17.92 -6.93
N GLY A 160 6.66 17.99 -7.59
CA GLY A 160 6.38 17.37 -8.88
C GLY A 160 5.84 15.95 -8.85
N PHE A 161 5.43 15.44 -7.68
CA PHE A 161 4.89 14.10 -7.54
C PHE A 161 3.38 14.05 -7.79
N GLU A 162 2.91 12.95 -8.34
CA GLU A 162 1.51 12.55 -8.21
C GLU A 162 1.28 11.97 -6.82
N VAL A 163 0.09 12.24 -6.27
CA VAL A 163 -0.21 11.91 -4.87
C VAL A 163 -1.46 11.07 -4.78
N VAL A 164 -1.43 10.07 -3.94
CA VAL A 164 -2.60 9.24 -3.58
C VAL A 164 -2.69 9.07 -2.08
N LEU A 165 -3.91 9.01 -1.56
CA LEU A 165 -4.19 8.56 -0.22
C LEU A 165 -4.37 7.03 -0.23
N HIS A 166 -3.73 6.37 0.70
CA HIS A 166 -3.86 4.93 0.94
C HIS A 166 -4.63 4.69 2.25
N PRO A 167 -5.93 4.36 2.19
CA PRO A 167 -6.67 3.86 3.34
C PRO A 167 -6.05 2.54 3.83
N HIS A 168 -5.79 2.45 5.14
CA HIS A 168 -5.05 1.33 5.71
C HIS A 168 -5.66 0.85 7.02
N ALA A 169 -5.68 -0.45 7.23
CA ALA A 169 -6.11 -1.06 8.49
C ALA A 169 -5.26 -0.55 9.66
N GLY A 170 -5.90 -0.28 10.79
CA GLY A 170 -5.24 0.27 11.99
C GLY A 170 -5.08 1.79 12.00
N THR A 171 -5.52 2.49 10.94
CA THR A 171 -5.49 3.96 10.84
C THR A 171 -6.87 4.57 11.10
N TYR A 172 -6.96 5.91 11.08
CA TYR A 172 -8.25 6.62 11.11
C TYR A 172 -8.93 6.72 9.74
N VAL A 173 -8.44 6.00 8.73
CA VAL A 173 -9.05 5.86 7.41
C VAL A 173 -9.09 4.36 7.04
N GLU A 174 -9.84 3.58 7.82
CA GLU A 174 -9.91 2.12 7.70
C GLU A 174 -11.26 1.63 7.17
N THR A 175 -12.36 2.08 7.80
CA THR A 175 -13.71 1.58 7.49
C THR A 175 -14.28 2.24 6.25
N ALA A 176 -15.31 1.62 5.65
CA ALA A 176 -16.04 2.20 4.52
C ALA A 176 -16.55 3.61 4.81
N ASP A 177 -17.08 3.85 6.02
CA ASP A 177 -17.62 5.15 6.42
C ASP A 177 -16.51 6.19 6.63
N GLU A 178 -15.37 5.80 7.22
CA GLU A 178 -14.22 6.68 7.38
C GLU A 178 -13.61 7.05 6.01
N ILE A 179 -13.48 6.06 5.12
CA ILE A 179 -13.01 6.28 3.74
C ILE A 179 -13.96 7.24 3.02
N ALA A 180 -15.27 6.99 3.04
CA ALA A 180 -16.25 7.85 2.40
C ALA A 180 -16.18 9.29 2.94
N ARG A 181 -16.06 9.46 4.26
CA ARG A 181 -15.93 10.77 4.91
C ARG A 181 -14.71 11.55 4.45
N VAL A 182 -13.58 10.88 4.20
CA VAL A 182 -12.38 11.51 3.65
C VAL A 182 -12.57 11.80 2.17
N MET A 183 -13.07 10.84 1.38
CA MET A 183 -13.28 11.01 -0.07
C MET A 183 -14.22 12.16 -0.39
N ASP A 184 -15.28 12.37 0.40
CA ASP A 184 -16.22 13.49 0.25
C ASP A 184 -15.56 14.88 0.43
N ARG A 185 -14.44 14.94 1.11
CA ARG A 185 -13.69 16.16 1.44
C ARG A 185 -12.38 16.31 0.68
N LEU A 186 -11.99 15.29 -0.07
CA LEU A 186 -10.74 15.24 -0.80
C LEU A 186 -10.80 16.17 -2.02
N ASP A 187 -9.73 16.97 -2.22
CA ASP A 187 -9.56 17.75 -3.45
C ASP A 187 -8.92 16.86 -4.54
N PRO A 188 -9.67 16.46 -5.56
CA PRO A 188 -9.15 15.57 -6.62
C PRO A 188 -8.06 16.21 -7.48
N SER A 189 -7.86 17.53 -7.40
CA SER A 189 -6.74 18.20 -8.05
C SER A 189 -5.42 18.02 -7.32
N LEU A 190 -5.47 17.78 -5.99
CA LEU A 190 -4.30 17.56 -5.16
C LEU A 190 -3.89 16.09 -5.10
N LEU A 191 -4.84 15.21 -4.78
CA LEU A 191 -4.54 13.79 -4.59
C LEU A 191 -5.68 12.88 -5.07
N GLY A 192 -5.34 11.64 -5.39
CA GLY A 192 -6.28 10.58 -5.73
C GLY A 192 -6.32 9.51 -4.64
N LEU A 193 -6.83 8.34 -5.02
CA LEU A 193 -6.95 7.16 -4.17
C LEU A 193 -5.95 6.09 -4.62
N CYS A 194 -5.21 5.52 -3.67
CA CYS A 194 -4.60 4.21 -3.78
C CYS A 194 -5.61 3.19 -3.27
N LEU A 195 -6.19 2.41 -4.16
CA LEU A 195 -7.10 1.33 -3.77
C LEU A 195 -6.27 0.11 -3.38
N ASP A 196 -6.31 -0.28 -2.11
CA ASP A 196 -5.75 -1.56 -1.65
C ASP A 196 -6.89 -2.55 -1.37
N THR A 197 -6.94 -3.63 -2.13
CA THR A 197 -8.03 -4.60 -2.06
C THR A 197 -8.07 -5.37 -0.74
N GLY A 198 -6.94 -5.62 -0.13
CA GLY A 198 -6.83 -6.33 1.15
C GLY A 198 -7.23 -5.45 2.34
N HIS A 199 -6.69 -4.23 2.41
CA HIS A 199 -7.03 -3.30 3.50
C HIS A 199 -8.50 -2.87 3.45
N PHE A 200 -9.06 -2.63 2.25
CA PHE A 200 -10.51 -2.38 2.11
C PHE A 200 -11.32 -3.55 2.63
N ARG A 201 -10.97 -4.79 2.24
CA ARG A 201 -11.65 -5.99 2.73
C ARG A 201 -11.53 -6.13 4.24
N PHE A 202 -10.35 -5.91 4.81
CA PHE A 202 -10.09 -6.00 6.24
C PHE A 202 -10.90 -4.98 7.05
N GLY A 203 -11.01 -3.74 6.57
CA GLY A 203 -11.83 -2.67 7.17
C GLY A 203 -13.33 -2.85 6.97
N GLY A 204 -13.77 -3.92 6.27
CA GLY A 204 -15.19 -4.23 6.04
C GLY A 204 -15.79 -3.57 4.79
N ALA A 205 -14.98 -2.91 3.96
CA ALA A 205 -15.42 -2.38 2.68
C ALA A 205 -15.38 -3.45 1.58
N ASP A 206 -16.19 -3.28 0.54
CA ASP A 206 -16.13 -4.08 -0.69
C ASP A 206 -15.20 -3.40 -1.71
N PRO A 207 -14.03 -4.01 -2.05
CA PRO A 207 -13.11 -3.40 -3.00
C PRO A 207 -13.70 -3.20 -4.40
N THR A 208 -14.60 -4.09 -4.84
CA THR A 208 -15.26 -3.95 -6.16
C THR A 208 -16.21 -2.76 -6.16
N LYS A 209 -17.00 -2.61 -5.09
CA LYS A 209 -17.85 -1.44 -4.92
C LYS A 209 -17.02 -0.16 -4.82
N ALA A 210 -15.86 -0.20 -4.16
CA ALA A 210 -14.97 0.95 -4.08
C ALA A 210 -14.44 1.38 -5.48
N VAL A 211 -14.21 0.44 -6.40
CA VAL A 211 -13.90 0.80 -7.79
C VAL A 211 -15.09 1.53 -8.43
N ASP A 212 -16.31 1.03 -8.26
CA ASP A 212 -17.50 1.68 -8.83
C ASP A 212 -17.73 3.08 -8.25
N ASP A 213 -17.53 3.26 -6.94
CA ASP A 213 -17.74 4.53 -6.25
C ASP A 213 -16.63 5.57 -6.54
N TYR A 214 -15.37 5.14 -6.69
CA TYR A 214 -14.20 6.02 -6.70
C TYR A 214 -13.34 5.94 -7.96
N HIS A 215 -13.79 5.32 -9.06
CA HIS A 215 -12.99 5.11 -10.28
C HIS A 215 -12.32 6.37 -10.83
N GLU A 216 -12.94 7.55 -10.68
CA GLU A 216 -12.36 8.84 -11.11
C GLU A 216 -11.20 9.30 -10.22
N LEU A 217 -11.11 8.79 -8.97
CA LEU A 217 -10.09 9.13 -8.00
C LEU A 217 -8.96 8.09 -7.95
N ILE A 218 -9.23 6.85 -8.39
CA ILE A 218 -8.25 5.76 -8.36
C ILE A 218 -7.12 6.04 -9.34
N ARG A 219 -5.90 6.23 -8.82
CA ARG A 219 -4.69 6.48 -9.63
C ARG A 219 -3.61 5.42 -9.41
N HIS A 220 -3.71 4.67 -8.34
CA HIS A 220 -2.80 3.60 -7.96
C HIS A 220 -3.57 2.46 -7.33
N VAL A 221 -3.12 1.22 -7.53
CA VAL A 221 -3.86 0.05 -7.01
C VAL A 221 -2.88 -0.95 -6.40
N HIS A 222 -3.12 -1.31 -5.15
CA HIS A 222 -2.51 -2.46 -4.50
C HIS A 222 -3.44 -3.66 -4.62
N ILE A 223 -2.94 -4.72 -5.23
CA ILE A 223 -3.63 -6.00 -5.35
C ILE A 223 -3.14 -6.89 -4.21
N LYS A 224 -3.96 -6.99 -3.18
CA LYS A 224 -3.69 -7.73 -1.95
C LYS A 224 -4.88 -8.64 -1.64
N ASP A 225 -4.64 -9.94 -1.49
CA ASP A 225 -5.70 -10.88 -1.16
C ASP A 225 -5.78 -11.15 0.35
N CYS A 226 -6.99 -11.33 0.85
CA CYS A 226 -7.29 -11.41 2.27
C CYS A 226 -8.14 -12.64 2.56
N LYS A 227 -7.71 -13.46 3.54
CA LYS A 227 -8.49 -14.60 4.05
C LYS A 227 -9.55 -14.12 5.04
N THR A 228 -10.79 -13.97 4.60
CA THR A 228 -11.89 -13.51 5.46
C THR A 228 -12.08 -14.41 6.67
N LYS A 229 -11.89 -15.73 6.53
CA LYS A 229 -11.98 -16.65 7.68
C LYS A 229 -10.95 -16.32 8.78
N VAL A 230 -9.71 -16.01 8.43
CA VAL A 230 -8.68 -15.60 9.42
C VAL A 230 -9.11 -14.31 10.09
N MET A 231 -9.57 -13.34 9.28
CA MET A 231 -10.09 -12.07 9.77
C MET A 231 -11.24 -12.27 10.76
N ASP A 232 -12.23 -13.10 10.42
CA ASP A 232 -13.40 -13.34 11.25
C ASP A 232 -13.03 -14.06 12.57
N ASP A 233 -12.14 -15.05 12.52
CA ASP A 233 -11.64 -15.75 13.70
C ASP A 233 -10.93 -14.77 14.67
N VAL A 234 -10.06 -13.91 14.14
CA VAL A 234 -9.34 -12.88 14.92
C VAL A 234 -10.30 -11.86 15.54
N LYS A 235 -11.28 -11.40 14.77
CA LYS A 235 -12.35 -10.51 15.26
C LYS A 235 -13.16 -11.14 16.36
N ALA A 236 -13.57 -12.40 16.21
CA ALA A 236 -14.33 -13.13 17.23
C ALA A 236 -13.56 -13.31 18.55
N GLU A 237 -12.22 -13.36 18.48
CA GLU A 237 -11.34 -13.40 19.65
C GLU A 237 -11.09 -12.01 20.26
N GLY A 238 -11.66 -10.96 19.70
CA GLY A 238 -11.44 -9.59 20.16
C GLY A 238 -10.05 -9.03 19.86
N LYS A 239 -9.36 -9.57 18.84
CA LYS A 239 -8.02 -9.16 18.41
C LYS A 239 -8.09 -8.23 17.20
N GLY A 240 -6.98 -7.55 16.89
CA GLY A 240 -6.85 -6.61 15.78
C GLY A 240 -5.88 -7.08 14.69
N LEU A 241 -5.37 -6.09 13.93
CA LEU A 241 -4.53 -6.30 12.75
C LEU A 241 -3.26 -7.11 13.03
N GLU A 242 -2.55 -6.81 14.12
CA GLU A 242 -1.29 -7.49 14.48
C GLU A 242 -1.46 -9.01 14.56
N GLU A 243 -2.50 -9.47 15.26
CA GLU A 243 -2.82 -10.89 15.35
C GLU A 243 -3.22 -11.47 13.99
N ALA A 244 -3.99 -10.72 13.20
CA ALA A 244 -4.37 -11.15 11.86
C ALA A 244 -3.16 -11.32 10.93
N LEU A 245 -2.21 -10.40 10.96
CA LEU A 245 -0.93 -10.50 10.21
C LEU A 245 -0.14 -11.72 10.65
N SER A 246 -0.02 -11.96 11.96
CA SER A 246 0.70 -13.13 12.50
C SER A 246 0.12 -14.46 12.04
N ARG A 247 -1.21 -14.49 11.75
CA ARG A 247 -1.93 -15.67 11.23
C ARG A 247 -1.98 -15.72 9.70
N GLY A 248 -1.33 -14.78 9.00
CA GLY A 248 -1.28 -14.74 7.54
C GLY A 248 -2.62 -14.40 6.91
N VAL A 249 -3.28 -13.34 7.41
CA VAL A 249 -4.54 -12.82 6.87
C VAL A 249 -4.38 -12.37 5.43
N PHE A 250 -3.28 -11.69 5.09
CA PHE A 250 -2.93 -11.41 3.70
C PHE A 250 -2.17 -12.58 3.11
N CYS A 251 -2.57 -13.00 1.93
CA CYS A 251 -2.16 -14.28 1.37
C CYS A 251 -1.83 -14.19 -0.12
N GLN A 252 -1.33 -15.29 -0.65
CA GLN A 252 -1.13 -15.45 -2.09
C GLN A 252 -2.44 -15.17 -2.84
N LEU A 253 -2.36 -14.45 -3.95
CA LEU A 253 -3.52 -14.12 -4.80
C LEU A 253 -4.25 -15.38 -5.25
N GLY A 254 -5.57 -15.33 -5.14
CA GLY A 254 -6.46 -16.46 -5.45
C GLY A 254 -6.64 -17.46 -4.30
N LEU A 255 -6.00 -17.25 -3.16
CA LEU A 255 -6.20 -18.08 -1.95
C LEU A 255 -7.00 -17.34 -0.86
N GLY A 256 -7.44 -16.13 -1.14
CA GLY A 256 -8.27 -15.29 -0.27
C GLY A 256 -9.62 -14.97 -0.91
N ASP A 257 -10.30 -14.01 -0.31
CA ASP A 257 -11.69 -13.66 -0.59
C ASP A 257 -11.87 -12.15 -0.90
N SER A 258 -10.80 -11.43 -1.28
CA SER A 258 -10.88 -10.00 -1.58
C SER A 258 -11.65 -9.69 -2.88
N GLY A 259 -11.98 -10.72 -3.67
CA GLY A 259 -12.72 -10.53 -4.92
C GLY A 259 -11.88 -9.93 -6.04
N ILE A 260 -10.60 -10.29 -6.11
CA ILE A 260 -9.62 -9.72 -7.06
C ILE A 260 -10.11 -9.79 -8.51
N ASP A 261 -10.74 -10.88 -8.93
CA ASP A 261 -11.28 -11.05 -10.29
C ASP A 261 -12.29 -9.95 -10.62
N SER A 262 -13.24 -9.72 -9.72
CA SER A 262 -14.27 -8.69 -9.87
C SER A 262 -13.67 -7.27 -9.86
N VAL A 263 -12.64 -7.05 -9.04
CA VAL A 263 -11.90 -5.77 -9.02
C VAL A 263 -11.22 -5.52 -10.36
N ILE A 264 -10.52 -6.52 -10.90
CA ILE A 264 -9.85 -6.40 -12.23
C ILE A 264 -10.87 -6.10 -13.32
N GLU A 265 -12.02 -6.78 -13.32
CA GLU A 265 -13.10 -6.53 -14.28
C GLU A 265 -13.68 -5.12 -14.12
N ALA A 266 -13.87 -4.64 -12.89
CA ALA A 266 -14.33 -3.28 -12.63
C ALA A 266 -13.31 -2.23 -13.10
N LEU A 267 -12.03 -2.40 -12.81
CA LEU A 267 -10.95 -1.52 -13.29
C LEU A 267 -10.93 -1.44 -14.82
N ARG A 268 -11.14 -2.56 -15.51
CA ARG A 268 -11.24 -2.59 -16.97
C ARG A 268 -12.46 -1.84 -17.49
N ARG A 269 -13.61 -2.01 -16.84
CA ARG A 269 -14.85 -1.31 -17.19
C ARG A 269 -14.68 0.20 -17.20
N TYR A 270 -13.87 0.73 -16.29
CA TYR A 270 -13.52 2.15 -16.20
C TYR A 270 -12.21 2.52 -16.90
N ALA A 271 -11.68 1.62 -17.75
CA ALA A 271 -10.46 1.85 -18.52
C ALA A 271 -9.23 2.25 -17.72
N TYR A 272 -9.11 1.72 -16.49
CA TYR A 272 -7.90 1.94 -15.69
C TYR A 272 -6.67 1.40 -16.40
N SER A 273 -5.61 2.20 -16.49
CA SER A 273 -4.36 1.87 -17.21
C SER A 273 -3.10 2.12 -16.39
N GLY A 274 -3.26 2.24 -15.09
CA GLY A 274 -2.16 2.48 -14.14
C GLY A 274 -1.42 1.21 -13.70
N TRP A 275 -0.74 1.32 -12.57
CA TRP A 275 -0.04 0.23 -11.94
C TRP A 275 -0.98 -0.63 -11.10
N LEU A 276 -0.79 -1.94 -11.21
CA LEU A 276 -1.25 -2.93 -10.25
C LEU A 276 -0.02 -3.40 -9.47
N VAL A 277 0.10 -2.97 -8.24
CA VAL A 277 1.19 -3.40 -7.36
C VAL A 277 0.72 -4.63 -6.59
N ILE A 278 1.38 -5.76 -6.82
CA ILE A 278 1.14 -6.94 -5.99
C ILE A 278 1.76 -6.65 -4.63
N GLU A 279 0.92 -6.66 -3.61
CA GLU A 279 1.34 -6.42 -2.24
C GLU A 279 0.80 -7.51 -1.33
N GLN A 280 1.69 -8.10 -0.54
CA GLN A 280 1.37 -9.11 0.44
C GLN A 280 2.19 -8.82 1.69
N ASP A 281 1.54 -8.27 2.72
CA ASP A 281 2.21 -8.04 4.00
C ASP A 281 2.49 -9.41 4.63
N GLN A 282 3.73 -9.81 4.58
CA GLN A 282 4.17 -11.07 5.15
C GLN A 282 5.39 -10.87 6.03
N PHE A 283 5.31 -11.40 7.23
CA PHE A 283 6.46 -11.54 8.09
C PHE A 283 7.13 -12.89 7.81
N LEU A 284 8.39 -12.85 7.39
CA LEU A 284 9.16 -14.08 7.20
C LEU A 284 9.36 -14.79 8.53
N ARG A 285 9.30 -16.11 8.48
CA ARG A 285 9.55 -17.00 9.61
C ARG A 285 10.90 -17.70 9.39
N ALA A 286 11.49 -18.21 10.45
CA ALA A 286 12.73 -18.99 10.37
C ALA A 286 12.64 -20.22 9.43
N SER A 287 11.43 -20.70 9.16
CA SER A 287 11.16 -21.80 8.21
C SER A 287 11.09 -21.37 6.75
N ASP A 288 10.96 -20.08 6.47
CA ASP A 288 10.82 -19.59 5.10
C ASP A 288 12.20 -19.54 4.44
N THR A 289 12.24 -19.89 3.17
CA THR A 289 13.46 -19.85 2.37
C THR A 289 13.31 -18.90 1.20
N PRO A 290 14.41 -18.40 0.61
CA PRO A 290 14.36 -17.61 -0.62
C PRO A 290 13.48 -18.22 -1.70
N GLU A 291 13.61 -19.53 -1.90
CA GLU A 291 12.86 -20.27 -2.91
C GLU A 291 11.35 -20.27 -2.60
N SER A 292 10.96 -20.41 -1.32
CA SER A 292 9.54 -20.37 -0.93
C SER A 292 8.91 -19.00 -1.17
N VAL A 293 9.63 -17.92 -0.84
CA VAL A 293 9.19 -16.54 -1.07
C VAL A 293 9.04 -16.25 -2.57
N VAL A 294 10.07 -16.60 -3.34
CA VAL A 294 10.06 -16.43 -4.81
C VAL A 294 8.92 -17.23 -5.45
N ALA A 295 8.65 -18.45 -4.97
CA ALA A 295 7.58 -19.29 -5.49
C ALA A 295 6.20 -18.65 -5.27
N VAL A 296 5.95 -18.06 -4.08
CA VAL A 296 4.71 -17.34 -3.77
C VAL A 296 4.56 -16.12 -4.68
N GLN A 297 5.59 -15.29 -4.83
CA GLN A 297 5.51 -14.09 -5.66
C GLN A 297 5.39 -14.41 -7.14
N ARG A 298 5.98 -15.52 -7.61
CA ARG A 298 5.76 -16.03 -8.97
C ARG A 298 4.30 -16.46 -9.18
N ALA A 299 3.72 -17.18 -8.21
CA ALA A 299 2.31 -17.57 -8.26
C ALA A 299 1.38 -16.33 -8.27
N ASN A 300 1.68 -15.30 -7.48
CA ASN A 300 0.97 -14.03 -7.49
C ASN A 300 1.03 -13.36 -8.88
N ARG A 301 2.21 -13.33 -9.50
CA ARG A 301 2.37 -12.77 -10.86
C ARG A 301 1.64 -13.59 -11.91
N ASP A 302 1.69 -14.93 -11.81
CA ASP A 302 1.01 -15.86 -12.71
C ASP A 302 -0.52 -15.75 -12.61
N TYR A 303 -1.03 -15.43 -11.40
CA TYR A 303 -2.45 -15.16 -11.20
C TYR A 303 -2.92 -13.96 -12.06
N LEU A 304 -2.17 -12.87 -12.08
CA LEU A 304 -2.54 -11.72 -12.94
C LEU A 304 -2.38 -12.01 -14.43
N ARG A 305 -1.44 -12.88 -14.83
CA ARG A 305 -1.28 -13.31 -16.22
C ARG A 305 -2.53 -14.00 -16.78
N GLN A 306 -3.35 -14.66 -15.95
CA GLN A 306 -4.61 -15.28 -16.37
C GLN A 306 -5.61 -14.25 -16.91
N PHE A 307 -5.49 -13.01 -16.50
CA PHE A 307 -6.29 -11.89 -17.01
C PHE A 307 -5.63 -11.19 -18.22
N GLY A 308 -4.50 -11.67 -18.72
CA GLY A 308 -3.77 -11.03 -19.82
C GLY A 308 -3.02 -9.75 -19.41
N ILE A 309 -2.66 -9.65 -18.14
CA ILE A 309 -1.95 -8.52 -17.54
C ILE A 309 -0.51 -8.92 -17.25
#